data_dc4d10c7213c2c64c697a5ae31aeb4af
#
_entry.id   dc4d10c7213c2c64c697a5ae31aeb4af
#
_cell.length_a   1.000
_cell.length_b   1.000
_cell.length_c   1.000
_cell.angle_alpha   90.00
_cell.angle_beta   90.00
_cell.angle_gamma   90.00
#
_symmetry.space_group_name_H-M   'P 1'
#
loop_
_entity.id
_entity.type
_entity.pdbx_description
1 polymer ?
#
loop_
_entity_poly.entity_id
_entity_poly.type
_entity_poly.pdbx_seq_one_letter_code
_entity_poly.pdbx_strand_id
1 'polypeptide(L)'
;ISIIVFSSISPIATPGSEEYIRIVLTLTFLAGVYQLAFGLARLGTLVNFVSHSVVVGFTSGAAILIATSQMRHVFGIDLEHAHSFVEVWSGLYAQISNINHYVLVVAMVTLAAAILFRILIPRWPGMLFAMIIGSLVCLIIQGEDHGIALVGQMPARLPPLSLPDFSVDTIRLLAPKALAVALLGLIEALSIGRSIAAKSHQSIDGNQEFIGQGLSNIVGSFFSSYAGSGSFTRSGVNFQAGAMTPLSAVFSAILLALILLLVAPLTAYLPIAAMGGIILFVAYRLIDIQHIRTIIRTSREETAVLLTTFSATLFLELEFAIYAGVLLSLVLYLNRTAHPRIVNLAANNKSRDPALIETEIECPYLKIIRIDGPLFFGAVNHVKEYLNNFDKNLMRKRNVLIVGHGVNFIDVAGAELLVEEAKRRRKQRGDLYLCEFQPQVNLLLKRGGYLDIIGGDHIFATEKEAVAKIIPKADSMVCRYCKKPVFTGCKVDTQPLQTQDSQKE
;
A
#
# COMPACT_ATOMS: atom_id res chain seq x y z
N ILE A 1 0.66 15.25 6.59
CA ILE A 1 1.61 15.32 7.71
C ILE A 1 1.14 16.27 8.79
N SER A 2 0.78 17.54 8.50
CA SER A 2 0.40 18.54 9.51
C SER A 2 -0.67 18.07 10.49
N ILE A 3 -1.64 17.29 10.04
CA ILE A 3 -2.72 16.75 10.89
C ILE A 3 -2.19 15.71 11.85
N ILE A 4 -1.32 14.81 11.37
CA ILE A 4 -0.70 13.81 12.24
C ILE A 4 0.11 14.49 13.34
N VAL A 5 0.93 15.47 12.97
CA VAL A 5 1.72 16.23 13.96
C VAL A 5 0.81 16.93 14.94
N PHE A 6 -0.26 17.59 14.47
CA PHE A 6 -1.23 18.25 15.32
C PHE A 6 -1.94 17.25 16.26
N SER A 7 -2.47 16.15 15.74
CA SER A 7 -3.17 15.15 16.55
C SER A 7 -2.25 14.43 17.54
N SER A 8 -0.98 14.23 17.16
CA SER A 8 0.00 13.60 18.04
C SER A 8 0.46 14.48 19.20
N ILE A 9 0.41 15.81 19.05
CA ILE A 9 0.98 16.75 20.03
C ILE A 9 -0.09 17.50 20.81
N SER A 10 -1.28 17.78 20.24
CA SER A 10 -2.35 18.52 20.95
C SER A 10 -2.82 17.85 22.24
N PRO A 11 -2.77 16.53 22.46
CA PRO A 11 -3.03 15.92 23.74
C PRO A 11 -1.93 16.13 24.79
N ILE A 12 -0.72 16.56 24.37
CA ILE A 12 0.47 16.69 25.23
C ILE A 12 0.69 18.15 25.63
N ALA A 13 0.49 19.08 24.68
CA ALA A 13 0.72 20.51 24.90
C ALA A 13 -0.34 21.35 24.18
N THR A 14 -0.67 22.50 24.76
CA THR A 14 -1.65 23.43 24.20
C THR A 14 -1.15 24.03 22.88
N PRO A 15 -1.91 23.92 21.78
CA PRO A 15 -1.54 24.49 20.50
C PRO A 15 -1.17 25.99 20.59
N GLY A 16 -0.02 26.35 20.01
CA GLY A 16 0.49 27.73 20.03
C GLY A 16 1.35 28.10 21.21
N SER A 17 1.47 27.27 22.26
CA SER A 17 2.40 27.49 23.36
C SER A 17 3.86 27.29 22.95
N GLU A 18 4.80 27.85 23.67
CA GLU A 18 6.24 27.64 23.45
C GLU A 18 6.62 26.16 23.63
N GLU A 19 5.99 25.47 24.57
CA GLU A 19 6.15 24.05 24.80
C GLU A 19 5.67 23.23 23.58
N TYR A 20 4.49 23.57 23.05
CA TYR A 20 3.98 22.94 21.84
C TYR A 20 4.96 23.06 20.68
N ILE A 21 5.49 24.26 20.43
CA ILE A 21 6.46 24.51 19.36
C ILE A 21 7.71 23.65 19.57
N ARG A 22 8.25 23.61 20.77
CA ARG A 22 9.45 22.81 21.09
C ARG A 22 9.24 21.33 20.84
N ILE A 23 8.09 20.79 21.25
CA ILE A 23 7.71 19.38 21.02
C ILE A 23 7.55 19.09 19.52
N VAL A 24 6.92 20.01 18.76
CA VAL A 24 6.79 19.90 17.29
C VAL A 24 8.16 19.84 16.61
N LEU A 25 9.11 20.67 17.04
CA LEU A 25 10.47 20.68 16.47
C LEU A 25 11.22 19.37 16.77
N THR A 26 11.05 18.85 17.99
CA THR A 26 11.63 17.56 18.39
C THR A 26 11.04 16.41 17.57
N LEU A 27 9.73 16.39 17.37
CA LEU A 27 9.06 15.42 16.51
C LEU A 27 9.59 15.51 15.06
N THR A 28 9.75 16.73 14.53
CA THR A 28 10.28 16.99 13.20
C THR A 28 11.70 16.47 13.06
N PHE A 29 12.55 16.76 14.06
CA PHE A 29 13.92 16.25 14.10
C PHE A 29 13.97 14.72 14.09
N LEU A 30 13.20 14.07 14.98
CA LEU A 30 13.15 12.62 15.07
C LEU A 30 12.62 11.98 13.77
N ALA A 31 11.59 12.56 13.17
CA ALA A 31 11.08 12.10 11.89
C ALA A 31 12.15 12.20 10.79
N GLY A 32 12.90 13.31 10.76
CA GLY A 32 14.03 13.49 9.86
C GLY A 32 15.16 12.47 10.08
N VAL A 33 15.48 12.15 11.33
CA VAL A 33 16.47 11.11 11.69
C VAL A 33 16.02 9.73 11.19
N TYR A 34 14.76 9.35 11.40
CA TYR A 34 14.23 8.09 10.86
C TYR A 34 14.29 8.04 9.34
N GLN A 35 13.91 9.11 8.65
CA GLN A 35 13.94 9.21 7.20
C GLN A 35 15.37 9.08 6.66
N LEU A 36 16.33 9.78 7.27
CA LEU A 36 17.74 9.70 6.94
C LEU A 36 18.30 8.29 7.18
N ALA A 37 17.98 7.69 8.33
CA ALA A 37 18.41 6.33 8.66
C ALA A 37 17.87 5.30 7.64
N PHE A 38 16.61 5.41 7.25
CA PHE A 38 16.02 4.54 6.22
C PHE A 38 16.68 4.74 4.84
N GLY A 39 17.03 5.97 4.47
CA GLY A 39 17.74 6.25 3.24
C GLY A 39 19.14 5.64 3.23
N LEU A 40 19.92 5.83 4.30
CA LEU A 40 21.27 5.28 4.47
C LEU A 40 21.28 3.75 4.54
N ALA A 41 20.29 3.16 5.21
CA ALA A 41 20.09 1.71 5.28
C ALA A 41 19.56 1.12 3.94
N ARG A 42 19.36 1.94 2.90
CA ARG A 42 18.83 1.52 1.59
C ARG A 42 17.44 0.87 1.65
N LEU A 43 16.61 1.32 2.57
CA LEU A 43 15.26 0.80 2.78
C LEU A 43 14.21 1.44 1.85
N GLY A 44 14.63 2.23 0.85
CA GLY A 44 13.72 2.82 -0.14
C GLY A 44 12.88 1.80 -0.92
N THR A 45 13.34 0.55 -0.99
CA THR A 45 12.58 -0.57 -1.57
C THR A 45 11.49 -1.09 -0.63
N LEU A 46 11.65 -0.97 0.71
CA LEU A 46 10.65 -1.46 1.67
C LEU A 46 9.34 -0.67 1.60
N VAL A 47 9.38 0.59 1.23
CA VAL A 47 8.17 1.39 1.02
C VAL A 47 7.30 0.83 -0.11
N ASN A 48 7.88 0.02 -1.02
CA ASN A 48 7.09 -0.68 -2.04
C ASN A 48 6.11 -1.73 -1.46
N PHE A 49 6.34 -2.18 -0.22
CA PHE A 49 5.43 -3.11 0.46
C PHE A 49 4.24 -2.40 1.11
N VAL A 50 4.26 -1.07 1.21
CA VAL A 50 3.07 -0.33 1.63
C VAL A 50 2.11 -0.26 0.46
N SER A 51 0.98 -0.92 0.58
CA SER A 51 -0.06 -0.93 -0.45
C SER A 51 -0.58 0.49 -0.70
N HIS A 52 -0.83 0.82 -1.97
CA HIS A 52 -1.47 2.08 -2.34
C HIS A 52 -2.84 2.26 -1.65
N SER A 53 -3.55 1.15 -1.37
CA SER A 53 -4.83 1.15 -0.66
C SER A 53 -4.74 1.67 0.77
N VAL A 54 -3.59 1.47 1.45
CA VAL A 54 -3.32 2.08 2.77
C VAL A 54 -3.30 3.60 2.65
N VAL A 55 -2.58 4.13 1.65
CA VAL A 55 -2.46 5.57 1.43
C VAL A 55 -3.81 6.19 1.08
N VAL A 56 -4.57 5.58 0.17
CA VAL A 56 -5.90 6.05 -0.23
C VAL A 56 -6.88 6.00 0.94
N GLY A 57 -6.88 4.93 1.73
CA GLY A 57 -7.70 4.80 2.93
C GLY A 57 -7.37 5.86 3.97
N PHE A 58 -6.08 6.02 4.29
CA PHE A 58 -5.59 7.01 5.24
C PHE A 58 -5.91 8.44 4.80
N THR A 59 -5.59 8.81 3.55
CA THR A 59 -5.82 10.18 3.06
C THR A 59 -7.30 10.52 3.00
N SER A 60 -8.17 9.55 2.68
CA SER A 60 -9.63 9.74 2.70
C SER A 60 -10.17 9.91 4.12
N GLY A 61 -9.71 9.10 5.07
CA GLY A 61 -10.06 9.27 6.48
C GLY A 61 -9.57 10.60 7.05
N ALA A 62 -8.32 10.96 6.77
CA ALA A 62 -7.74 12.24 7.15
C ALA A 62 -8.51 13.43 6.54
N ALA A 63 -8.96 13.33 5.29
CA ALA A 63 -9.78 14.35 4.64
C ALA A 63 -11.11 14.58 5.40
N ILE A 64 -11.75 13.51 5.85
CA ILE A 64 -12.97 13.60 6.67
C ILE A 64 -12.67 14.21 8.04
N LEU A 65 -11.56 13.81 8.69
CA LEU A 65 -11.15 14.45 9.97
C LEU A 65 -10.85 15.93 9.81
N ILE A 66 -10.19 16.32 8.70
CA ILE A 66 -9.95 17.74 8.39
C ILE A 66 -11.29 18.47 8.25
N ALA A 67 -12.21 17.95 7.42
CA ALA A 67 -13.50 18.55 7.24
C ALA A 67 -14.25 18.67 8.58
N THR A 68 -14.23 17.60 9.39
CA THR A 68 -14.84 17.57 10.72
C THR A 68 -14.24 18.62 11.65
N SER A 69 -12.92 18.78 11.69
CA SER A 69 -12.25 19.79 12.53
C SER A 69 -12.61 21.23 12.14
N GLN A 70 -12.95 21.47 10.88
CA GLN A 70 -13.35 22.79 10.40
C GLN A 70 -14.82 23.15 10.69
N MET A 71 -15.65 22.17 11.09
CA MET A 71 -17.08 22.43 11.33
C MET A 71 -17.28 23.53 12.36
N ARG A 72 -16.47 23.57 13.44
CA ARG A 72 -16.54 24.65 14.45
C ARG A 72 -16.32 26.03 13.84
N HIS A 73 -15.40 26.18 12.89
CA HIS A 73 -15.06 27.44 12.25
C HIS A 73 -16.07 27.83 11.16
N VAL A 74 -16.73 26.85 10.53
CA VAL A 74 -17.75 27.08 9.50
C VAL A 74 -19.09 27.43 10.10
N PHE A 75 -19.44 26.80 11.24
CA PHE A 75 -20.71 27.07 11.92
C PHE A 75 -20.60 28.14 13.03
N GLY A 76 -19.39 28.58 13.38
CA GLY A 76 -19.18 29.56 14.43
C GLY A 76 -19.57 29.04 15.82
N ILE A 77 -19.41 27.73 16.06
CA ILE A 77 -19.77 27.07 17.32
C ILE A 77 -18.49 26.79 18.10
N ASP A 78 -18.55 27.05 19.40
CA ASP A 78 -17.46 26.70 20.30
C ASP A 78 -17.55 25.22 20.70
N LEU A 79 -16.52 24.44 20.31
CA LEU A 79 -16.37 23.03 20.60
C LEU A 79 -15.01 22.76 21.27
N GLU A 80 -14.65 23.61 22.28
CA GLU A 80 -13.31 23.58 22.89
C GLU A 80 -12.86 22.19 23.39
N HIS A 81 -13.78 21.32 23.76
CA HIS A 81 -13.48 20.01 24.36
C HIS A 81 -13.67 18.83 23.41
N ALA A 82 -14.00 19.06 22.15
CA ALA A 82 -14.22 17.97 21.19
C ALA A 82 -12.92 17.65 20.44
N HIS A 83 -12.27 16.54 20.78
CA HIS A 83 -11.01 16.09 20.17
C HIS A 83 -11.18 14.92 19.23
N SER A 84 -12.27 14.14 19.35
CA SER A 84 -12.54 12.99 18.51
C SER A 84 -13.59 13.28 17.44
N PHE A 85 -13.58 12.48 16.37
CA PHE A 85 -14.58 12.54 15.29
C PHE A 85 -16.02 12.53 15.85
N VAL A 86 -16.30 11.60 16.77
CA VAL A 86 -17.64 11.43 17.36
C VAL A 86 -18.03 12.61 18.23
N GLU A 87 -17.10 13.13 19.05
CA GLU A 87 -17.36 14.28 19.93
C GLU A 87 -17.69 15.55 19.15
N VAL A 88 -16.97 15.82 18.06
CA VAL A 88 -17.26 16.99 17.21
C VAL A 88 -18.68 16.90 16.65
N TRP A 89 -19.08 15.75 16.10
CA TRP A 89 -20.41 15.61 15.52
C TRP A 89 -21.52 15.57 16.56
N SER A 90 -21.31 14.95 17.73
CA SER A 90 -22.28 15.00 18.83
C SER A 90 -22.41 16.41 19.45
N GLY A 91 -21.29 17.13 19.61
CA GLY A 91 -21.29 18.51 20.08
C GLY A 91 -21.97 19.45 19.08
N LEU A 92 -21.74 19.26 17.78
CA LEU A 92 -22.40 20.03 16.72
C LEU A 92 -23.92 19.81 16.74
N TYR A 93 -24.35 18.55 16.89
CA TYR A 93 -25.78 18.22 16.99
C TYR A 93 -26.42 18.86 18.22
N ALA A 94 -25.75 18.82 19.36
CA ALA A 94 -26.26 19.42 20.60
C ALA A 94 -26.36 20.95 20.55
N GLN A 95 -25.53 21.61 19.74
CA GLN A 95 -25.46 23.07 19.63
C GLN A 95 -25.97 23.63 18.31
N ILE A 96 -26.75 22.85 17.55
CA ILE A 96 -27.23 23.23 16.22
C ILE A 96 -28.06 24.53 16.22
N SER A 97 -28.73 24.84 17.34
CA SER A 97 -29.47 26.09 17.52
C SER A 97 -28.59 27.33 17.71
N ASN A 98 -27.31 27.14 18.02
CA ASN A 98 -26.36 28.23 18.31
C ASN A 98 -25.48 28.57 17.09
N ILE A 99 -25.85 28.10 15.90
CA ILE A 99 -25.11 28.38 14.66
C ILE A 99 -25.11 29.88 14.39
N ASN A 100 -23.90 30.44 14.21
CA ASN A 100 -23.76 31.83 13.78
C ASN A 100 -23.94 31.93 12.27
N HIS A 101 -25.10 32.49 11.84
CA HIS A 101 -25.44 32.61 10.43
C HIS A 101 -24.47 33.50 9.64
N TYR A 102 -23.87 34.51 10.24
CA TYR A 102 -22.89 35.39 9.58
C TYR A 102 -21.59 34.65 9.30
N VAL A 103 -21.10 33.86 10.27
CA VAL A 103 -19.93 32.96 10.09
C VAL A 103 -20.19 31.97 8.96
N LEU A 104 -21.38 31.34 8.97
CA LEU A 104 -21.77 30.36 7.95
C LEU A 104 -21.82 30.98 6.55
N VAL A 105 -22.38 32.19 6.41
CA VAL A 105 -22.45 32.91 5.11
C VAL A 105 -21.04 33.14 4.57
N VAL A 106 -20.12 33.67 5.38
CA VAL A 106 -18.72 33.90 4.92
C VAL A 106 -18.05 32.60 4.50
N ALA A 107 -18.17 31.54 5.29
CA ALA A 107 -17.60 30.24 4.95
C ALA A 107 -18.17 29.66 3.66
N MET A 108 -19.50 29.69 3.48
CA MET A 108 -20.19 29.15 2.30
C MET A 108 -19.94 29.97 1.04
N VAL A 109 -19.89 31.30 1.13
CA VAL A 109 -19.54 32.18 -0.01
C VAL A 109 -18.10 31.90 -0.45
N THR A 110 -17.17 31.77 0.51
CA THR A 110 -15.78 31.45 0.22
C THR A 110 -15.65 30.08 -0.45
N LEU A 111 -16.35 29.07 0.09
CA LEU A 111 -16.39 27.73 -0.49
C LEU A 111 -16.95 27.74 -1.90
N ALA A 112 -18.09 28.41 -2.10
CA ALA A 112 -18.73 28.53 -3.44
C ALA A 112 -17.81 29.25 -4.44
N ALA A 113 -17.16 30.34 -4.01
CA ALA A 113 -16.18 31.04 -4.82
C ALA A 113 -14.99 30.12 -5.21
N ALA A 114 -14.44 29.35 -4.26
CA ALA A 114 -13.36 28.40 -4.54
C ALA A 114 -13.75 27.35 -5.58
N ILE A 115 -14.98 26.81 -5.49
CA ILE A 115 -15.52 25.86 -6.45
C ILE A 115 -15.71 26.53 -7.81
N LEU A 116 -16.32 27.73 -7.83
CA LEU A 116 -16.62 28.48 -9.06
C LEU A 116 -15.34 28.82 -9.84
N PHE A 117 -14.34 29.39 -9.17
CA PHE A 117 -13.04 29.67 -9.79
C PHE A 117 -12.38 28.41 -10.35
N ARG A 118 -12.48 27.30 -9.64
CA ARG A 118 -11.96 26.02 -10.11
C ARG A 118 -12.62 25.54 -11.40
N ILE A 119 -13.90 25.77 -11.55
CA ILE A 119 -14.68 25.35 -12.74
C ILE A 119 -14.45 26.32 -13.91
N LEU A 120 -14.55 27.62 -13.65
CA LEU A 120 -14.52 28.63 -14.72
C LEU A 120 -13.09 28.96 -15.16
N ILE A 121 -12.16 29.08 -14.21
CA ILE A 121 -10.81 29.60 -14.52
C ILE A 121 -9.75 28.72 -13.82
N PRO A 122 -9.58 27.44 -14.23
CA PRO A 122 -8.72 26.47 -13.50
C PRO A 122 -7.22 26.82 -13.50
N ARG A 123 -6.78 27.75 -14.37
CA ARG A 123 -5.39 28.21 -14.45
C ARG A 123 -5.03 29.28 -13.43
N TRP A 124 -6.01 29.93 -12.83
CA TRP A 124 -5.79 31.01 -11.87
C TRP A 124 -5.75 30.47 -10.43
N PRO A 125 -5.12 31.19 -9.49
CA PRO A 125 -5.07 30.78 -8.08
C PRO A 125 -6.42 30.98 -7.38
N GLY A 126 -7.40 30.18 -7.76
CA GLY A 126 -8.81 30.33 -7.36
C GLY A 126 -9.03 30.37 -5.85
N MET A 127 -8.22 29.66 -5.06
CA MET A 127 -8.30 29.69 -3.61
C MET A 127 -7.90 31.06 -3.03
N LEU A 128 -6.92 31.73 -3.63
CA LEU A 128 -6.53 33.09 -3.24
C LEU A 128 -7.69 34.09 -3.49
N PHE A 129 -8.30 34.02 -4.69
CA PHE A 129 -9.45 34.90 -4.99
C PHE A 129 -10.67 34.58 -4.13
N ALA A 130 -10.92 33.31 -3.83
CA ALA A 130 -11.98 32.92 -2.92
C ALA A 130 -11.73 33.49 -1.49
N MET A 131 -10.48 33.49 -1.01
CA MET A 131 -10.10 34.09 0.27
C MET A 131 -10.37 35.60 0.27
N ILE A 132 -9.96 36.31 -0.80
CA ILE A 132 -10.20 37.75 -0.96
C ILE A 132 -11.70 38.04 -0.94
N ILE A 133 -12.51 37.25 -1.68
CA ILE A 133 -13.96 37.42 -1.68
C ILE A 133 -14.54 37.18 -0.29
N GLY A 134 -14.12 36.12 0.41
CA GLY A 134 -14.57 35.86 1.77
C GLY A 134 -14.23 36.99 2.76
N SER A 135 -13.01 37.56 2.62
CA SER A 135 -12.60 38.72 3.43
C SER A 135 -13.42 39.98 3.08
N LEU A 136 -13.69 40.24 1.81
CA LEU A 136 -14.54 41.37 1.39
C LEU A 136 -15.97 41.22 1.89
N VAL A 137 -16.55 40.04 1.80
CA VAL A 137 -17.91 39.77 2.34
C VAL A 137 -17.90 40.03 3.87
N CYS A 138 -16.89 39.53 4.58
CA CYS A 138 -16.77 39.76 6.02
C CYS A 138 -16.71 41.28 6.39
N LEU A 139 -15.97 42.06 5.61
CA LEU A 139 -15.91 43.50 5.77
C LEU A 139 -17.26 44.20 5.47
N ILE A 140 -17.96 43.81 4.39
CA ILE A 140 -19.23 44.39 4.03
C ILE A 140 -20.32 44.16 5.08
N ILE A 141 -20.35 42.96 5.67
CA ILE A 141 -21.32 42.61 6.71
C ILE A 141 -20.89 43.05 8.13
N GLN A 142 -19.78 43.78 8.24
CA GLN A 142 -19.20 44.18 9.54
C GLN A 142 -19.03 42.98 10.47
N GLY A 143 -18.35 41.93 9.95
CA GLY A 143 -18.33 40.61 10.56
C GLY A 143 -17.76 40.57 11.99
N GLU A 144 -16.86 41.49 12.37
CA GLU A 144 -16.32 41.61 13.74
C GLU A 144 -17.42 41.89 14.74
N ASP A 145 -18.36 42.82 14.41
CA ASP A 145 -19.52 43.14 15.23
C ASP A 145 -20.49 41.97 15.41
N HIS A 146 -20.45 41.02 14.49
CA HIS A 146 -21.27 39.81 14.48
C HIS A 146 -20.53 38.57 15.00
N GLY A 147 -19.36 38.76 15.63
CA GLY A 147 -18.60 37.67 16.26
C GLY A 147 -17.80 36.80 15.30
N ILE A 148 -17.47 37.29 14.11
CA ILE A 148 -16.56 36.55 13.17
C ILE A 148 -15.13 36.78 13.65
N ALA A 149 -14.47 35.71 14.07
CA ALA A 149 -13.07 35.75 14.47
C ALA A 149 -12.14 35.94 13.25
N LEU A 150 -11.19 36.85 13.38
CA LEU A 150 -10.13 37.11 12.42
C LEU A 150 -8.82 36.40 12.83
N VAL A 151 -7.93 36.16 11.89
CA VAL A 151 -6.62 35.52 12.14
C VAL A 151 -5.70 36.42 12.98
N GLY A 152 -5.88 37.74 12.89
CA GLY A 152 -4.99 38.70 13.54
C GLY A 152 -3.70 38.96 12.75
N GLN A 153 -2.87 39.81 13.28
CA GLN A 153 -1.60 40.18 12.64
C GLN A 153 -0.56 39.07 12.80
N MET A 154 -0.11 38.52 11.67
CA MET A 154 1.04 37.62 11.67
C MET A 154 2.35 38.44 11.73
N PRO A 155 3.37 37.95 12.46
CA PRO A 155 4.65 38.64 12.50
C PRO A 155 5.34 38.60 11.13
N ALA A 156 5.62 39.77 10.55
CA ALA A 156 6.36 39.92 9.29
C ALA A 156 7.88 39.68 9.51
N ARG A 157 8.23 38.50 9.93
CA ARG A 157 9.62 38.06 10.15
C ARG A 157 9.83 36.63 9.78
N LEU A 158 11.06 36.30 9.38
CA LEU A 158 11.45 34.91 9.13
C LEU A 158 11.42 34.12 10.46
N PRO A 159 11.14 32.80 10.39
CA PRO A 159 11.16 31.94 11.54
C PRO A 159 12.52 32.02 12.27
N PRO A 160 12.53 32.16 13.61
CA PRO A 160 13.76 32.25 14.38
C PRO A 160 14.48 30.89 14.41
N LEU A 161 15.77 30.92 14.72
CA LEU A 161 16.49 29.70 15.09
C LEU A 161 15.92 29.19 16.42
N SER A 162 15.65 27.92 16.49
CA SER A 162 15.08 27.23 17.65
C SER A 162 15.77 25.90 17.87
N LEU A 163 15.82 25.43 19.10
CA LEU A 163 16.42 24.16 19.46
C LEU A 163 15.31 23.17 19.82
N PRO A 164 15.30 21.97 19.20
CA PRO A 164 14.48 20.85 19.65
C PRO A 164 14.82 20.43 21.09
N ASP A 165 13.89 19.83 21.79
CA ASP A 165 14.13 19.26 23.12
C ASP A 165 14.72 17.84 22.98
N PHE A 166 15.95 17.67 23.42
CA PHE A 166 16.68 16.39 23.36
C PHE A 166 16.59 15.60 24.68
N SER A 167 15.66 15.94 25.59
CA SER A 167 15.46 15.15 26.80
C SER A 167 15.04 13.72 26.47
N VAL A 168 15.53 12.74 27.23
CA VAL A 168 15.25 11.33 26.99
C VAL A 168 13.77 11.02 27.10
N ASP A 169 13.08 11.68 28.00
CA ASP A 169 11.64 11.47 28.21
C ASP A 169 10.81 11.97 27.02
N THR A 170 11.13 13.16 26.51
CA THR A 170 10.50 13.71 25.29
C THR A 170 10.78 12.82 24.06
N ILE A 171 12.03 12.36 23.91
CA ILE A 171 12.40 11.45 22.81
C ILE A 171 11.59 10.13 22.90
N ARG A 172 11.51 9.51 24.08
CA ARG A 172 10.74 8.28 24.28
C ARG A 172 9.26 8.44 23.96
N LEU A 173 8.67 9.55 24.37
CA LEU A 173 7.27 9.86 24.13
C LEU A 173 6.97 10.08 22.64
N LEU A 174 7.89 10.74 21.92
CA LEU A 174 7.69 11.15 20.54
C LEU A 174 8.20 10.13 19.51
N ALA A 175 9.09 9.21 19.88
CA ALA A 175 9.70 8.27 18.92
C ALA A 175 8.68 7.45 18.11
N PRO A 176 7.63 6.83 18.68
CA PRO A 176 6.62 6.11 17.88
C PRO A 176 5.85 7.05 16.95
N LYS A 177 5.49 8.24 17.42
CA LYS A 177 4.77 9.27 16.65
C LYS A 177 5.61 9.79 15.49
N ALA A 178 6.90 10.05 15.74
CA ALA A 178 7.86 10.47 14.73
C ALA A 178 8.08 9.40 13.66
N LEU A 179 8.06 8.12 14.03
CA LEU A 179 8.14 7.01 13.06
C LEU A 179 6.94 7.01 12.11
N ALA A 180 5.73 7.22 12.61
CA ALA A 180 4.53 7.32 11.77
C ALA A 180 4.61 8.50 10.79
N VAL A 181 5.03 9.68 11.29
CA VAL A 181 5.26 10.88 10.46
C VAL A 181 6.32 10.61 9.40
N ALA A 182 7.43 9.96 9.77
CA ALA A 182 8.51 9.61 8.86
C ALA A 182 8.04 8.68 7.74
N LEU A 183 7.36 7.58 8.09
CA LEU A 183 6.86 6.60 7.12
C LEU A 183 5.88 7.22 6.15
N LEU A 184 4.89 7.97 6.65
CA LEU A 184 3.92 8.63 5.78
C LEU A 184 4.60 9.65 4.86
N GLY A 185 5.51 10.47 5.42
CA GLY A 185 6.25 11.46 4.65
C GLY A 185 7.06 10.85 3.52
N LEU A 186 7.73 9.72 3.77
CA LEU A 186 8.50 8.98 2.77
C LEU A 186 7.62 8.36 1.69
N ILE A 187 6.49 7.74 2.09
CA ILE A 187 5.54 7.14 1.15
C ILE A 187 4.96 8.21 0.23
N GLU A 188 4.54 9.34 0.79
CA GLU A 188 3.98 10.46 0.05
C GLU A 188 5.03 11.04 -0.92
N ALA A 189 6.22 11.39 -0.44
CA ALA A 189 7.28 11.97 -1.26
C ALA A 189 7.69 11.05 -2.42
N LEU A 190 7.90 9.76 -2.15
CA LEU A 190 8.29 8.79 -3.17
C LEU A 190 7.17 8.54 -4.20
N SER A 191 5.91 8.49 -3.76
CA SER A 191 4.76 8.32 -4.66
C SER A 191 4.62 9.50 -5.62
N ILE A 192 4.79 10.73 -5.12
CA ILE A 192 4.78 11.95 -5.92
C ILE A 192 5.95 11.97 -6.90
N GLY A 193 7.16 11.69 -6.38
CA GLY A 193 8.37 11.64 -7.19
C GLY A 193 8.23 10.66 -8.36
N ARG A 194 7.77 9.43 -8.10
CA ARG A 194 7.52 8.41 -9.14
C ARG A 194 6.45 8.82 -10.14
N SER A 195 5.36 9.45 -9.70
CA SER A 195 4.30 9.94 -10.59
C SER A 195 4.82 11.00 -11.58
N ILE A 196 5.71 11.89 -11.12
CA ILE A 196 6.33 12.91 -11.97
C ILE A 196 7.43 12.29 -12.85
N ALA A 197 8.26 11.41 -12.28
CA ALA A 197 9.32 10.71 -12.99
C ALA A 197 8.78 9.90 -14.17
N ALA A 198 7.65 9.22 -13.99
CA ALA A 198 6.97 8.50 -15.08
C ALA A 198 6.53 9.42 -16.22
N LYS A 199 6.10 10.66 -15.92
CA LYS A 199 5.69 11.65 -16.93
C LYS A 199 6.88 12.35 -17.60
N SER A 200 7.99 12.52 -16.87
CA SER A 200 9.21 13.16 -17.35
C SER A 200 10.22 12.18 -17.96
N HIS A 201 9.91 10.87 -17.96
CA HIS A 201 10.81 9.79 -18.39
C HIS A 201 12.16 9.79 -17.64
N GLN A 202 12.14 10.21 -16.37
CA GLN A 202 13.31 10.19 -15.48
C GLN A 202 13.26 8.98 -14.54
N SER A 203 14.41 8.53 -14.07
CA SER A 203 14.50 7.57 -12.97
C SER A 203 14.66 8.30 -11.64
N ILE A 204 14.05 7.76 -10.58
CA ILE A 204 14.17 8.30 -9.22
C ILE A 204 14.80 7.24 -8.33
N ASP A 205 15.79 7.64 -7.55
CA ASP A 205 16.37 6.81 -6.49
C ASP A 205 15.62 7.07 -5.18
N GLY A 206 14.86 6.08 -4.72
CA GLY A 206 14.08 6.19 -3.50
C GLY A 206 14.93 6.38 -2.25
N ASN A 207 16.17 5.86 -2.21
CA ASN A 207 17.05 6.05 -1.06
C ASN A 207 17.57 7.46 -1.00
N GLN A 208 17.92 8.04 -2.16
CA GLN A 208 18.35 9.43 -2.23
C GLN A 208 17.23 10.40 -1.86
N GLU A 209 16.00 10.10 -2.27
CA GLU A 209 14.81 10.86 -1.86
C GLU A 209 14.62 10.82 -0.34
N PHE A 210 14.82 9.66 0.30
CA PHE A 210 14.74 9.52 1.75
C PHE A 210 15.81 10.31 2.49
N ILE A 211 17.05 10.28 1.97
CA ILE A 211 18.15 11.09 2.51
C ILE A 211 17.82 12.59 2.41
N GLY A 212 17.35 13.04 1.25
CA GLY A 212 16.97 14.44 1.03
C GLY A 212 15.84 14.90 1.95
N GLN A 213 14.80 14.09 2.09
CA GLN A 213 13.67 14.35 2.97
C GLN A 213 14.09 14.38 4.44
N GLY A 214 14.96 13.43 4.85
CA GLY A 214 15.49 13.35 6.21
C GLY A 214 16.34 14.57 6.56
N LEU A 215 17.28 14.94 5.71
CA LEU A 215 18.12 16.14 5.90
C LEU A 215 17.29 17.42 5.95
N SER A 216 16.28 17.55 5.08
CA SER A 216 15.37 18.68 5.06
C SER A 216 14.64 18.86 6.39
N ASN A 217 14.11 17.78 6.97
CA ASN A 217 13.39 17.80 8.25
C ASN A 217 14.35 18.01 9.44
N ILE A 218 15.54 17.40 9.43
CA ILE A 218 16.55 17.62 10.48
C ILE A 218 16.97 19.10 10.49
N VAL A 219 17.40 19.63 9.35
CA VAL A 219 17.82 21.04 9.28
C VAL A 219 16.66 21.98 9.59
N GLY A 220 15.49 21.73 9.00
CA GLY A 220 14.29 22.51 9.20
C GLY A 220 13.88 22.62 10.68
N SER A 221 14.08 21.59 11.49
CA SER A 221 13.73 21.59 12.92
C SER A 221 14.49 22.65 13.72
N PHE A 222 15.70 23.05 13.28
CA PHE A 222 16.46 24.13 13.90
C PHE A 222 16.07 25.53 13.40
N PHE A 223 15.33 25.60 12.29
CA PHE A 223 14.81 26.84 11.73
C PHE A 223 13.30 27.00 11.96
N SER A 224 12.80 26.49 13.07
CA SER A 224 11.37 26.51 13.44
C SER A 224 10.45 25.94 12.36
N SER A 225 10.95 25.03 11.55
CA SER A 225 10.17 24.39 10.51
C SER A 225 9.39 23.22 11.08
N TYR A 226 8.18 23.10 10.59
CA TYR A 226 7.27 22.00 10.83
C TYR A 226 7.66 20.78 9.95
N ALA A 227 7.35 19.56 10.39
CA ALA A 227 7.64 18.37 9.60
C ALA A 227 6.99 18.46 8.22
N GLY A 228 7.82 18.37 7.18
CA GLY A 228 7.42 18.50 5.80
C GLY A 228 7.51 17.19 5.01
N SER A 229 6.79 17.15 3.88
CA SER A 229 6.87 16.11 2.86
C SER A 229 6.52 16.71 1.49
N GLY A 230 6.44 15.86 0.48
CA GLY A 230 5.99 16.23 -0.85
C GLY A 230 4.54 16.76 -0.88
N SER A 231 4.17 17.36 -2.01
CA SER A 231 2.79 17.77 -2.29
C SER A 231 2.45 17.49 -3.73
N PHE A 232 1.48 16.60 -4.00
CA PHE A 232 1.01 16.30 -5.37
C PHE A 232 0.60 17.55 -6.14
N THR A 233 -0.15 18.43 -5.49
CA THR A 233 -0.68 19.65 -6.13
C THR A 233 0.45 20.61 -6.49
N ARG A 234 1.31 20.95 -5.53
CA ARG A 234 2.42 21.90 -5.75
C ARG A 234 3.45 21.35 -6.73
N SER A 235 3.87 20.10 -6.55
CA SER A 235 4.84 19.45 -7.45
C SER A 235 4.26 19.28 -8.86
N GLY A 236 2.96 18.91 -8.97
CA GLY A 236 2.28 18.79 -10.26
C GLY A 236 2.17 20.11 -11.00
N VAL A 237 1.83 21.21 -10.32
CA VAL A 237 1.79 22.57 -10.91
C VAL A 237 3.17 23.02 -11.33
N ASN A 238 4.19 22.81 -10.49
CA ASN A 238 5.57 23.16 -10.81
C ASN A 238 6.07 22.43 -12.08
N PHE A 239 5.80 21.14 -12.17
CA PHE A 239 6.13 20.34 -13.36
C PHE A 239 5.37 20.82 -14.61
N GLN A 240 4.05 21.08 -14.50
CA GLN A 240 3.24 21.60 -15.63
C GLN A 240 3.68 22.99 -16.08
N ALA A 241 4.22 23.80 -15.17
CA ALA A 241 4.78 25.11 -15.48
C ALA A 241 6.16 25.04 -16.20
N GLY A 242 6.69 23.81 -16.39
CA GLY A 242 7.93 23.60 -17.11
C GLY A 242 9.19 23.56 -16.23
N ALA A 243 9.05 23.28 -14.94
CA ALA A 243 10.21 23.10 -14.06
C ALA A 243 11.05 21.90 -14.49
N MET A 244 12.36 22.13 -14.70
CA MET A 244 13.31 21.12 -15.18
C MET A 244 14.32 20.70 -14.10
N THR A 245 14.53 21.53 -13.09
CA THR A 245 15.57 21.31 -12.07
C THR A 245 15.05 21.63 -10.66
N PRO A 246 15.70 21.12 -9.60
CA PRO A 246 15.37 21.45 -8.20
C PRO A 246 15.47 22.94 -7.86
N LEU A 247 16.18 23.74 -8.65
CA LEU A 247 16.27 25.20 -8.47
C LEU A 247 14.90 25.89 -8.51
N SER A 248 13.95 25.34 -9.25
CA SER A 248 12.57 25.83 -9.26
C SER A 248 11.96 25.84 -7.86
N ALA A 249 12.21 24.81 -7.04
CA ALA A 249 11.74 24.75 -5.66
C ALA A 249 12.44 25.79 -4.77
N VAL A 250 13.74 26.04 -4.99
CA VAL A 250 14.50 27.07 -4.27
C VAL A 250 13.95 28.46 -4.56
N PHE A 251 13.73 28.78 -5.84
CA PHE A 251 13.11 30.07 -6.23
C PHE A 251 11.72 30.23 -5.65
N SER A 252 10.92 29.17 -5.67
CA SER A 252 9.58 29.17 -5.07
C SER A 252 9.63 29.45 -3.56
N ALA A 253 10.60 28.87 -2.84
CA ALA A 253 10.78 29.10 -1.41
C ALA A 253 11.20 30.56 -1.11
N ILE A 254 12.15 31.11 -1.88
CA ILE A 254 12.58 32.51 -1.74
C ILE A 254 11.41 33.45 -2.03
N LEU A 255 10.67 33.22 -3.11
CA LEU A 255 9.52 34.05 -3.46
C LEU A 255 8.43 33.97 -2.39
N LEU A 256 8.16 32.78 -1.85
CA LEU A 256 7.22 32.62 -0.73
C LEU A 256 7.66 33.40 0.50
N ALA A 257 8.94 33.36 0.86
CA ALA A 257 9.47 34.13 1.99
C ALA A 257 9.29 35.66 1.77
N LEU A 258 9.56 36.15 0.55
CA LEU A 258 9.35 37.56 0.20
C LEU A 258 7.86 37.94 0.27
N ILE A 259 6.97 37.12 -0.28
CA ILE A 259 5.52 37.34 -0.22
C ILE A 259 5.06 37.36 1.24
N LEU A 260 5.53 36.43 2.10
CA LEU A 260 5.18 36.40 3.51
C LEU A 260 5.54 37.72 4.21
N LEU A 261 6.74 38.24 3.98
CA LEU A 261 7.20 39.49 4.57
C LEU A 261 6.35 40.70 4.13
N LEU A 262 5.90 40.72 2.87
CA LEU A 262 5.12 41.81 2.29
C LEU A 262 3.63 41.73 2.66
N VAL A 263 3.06 40.52 2.71
CA VAL A 263 1.61 40.30 2.82
C VAL A 263 1.19 40.06 4.29
N ALA A 264 2.14 39.80 5.20
CA ALA A 264 1.83 39.51 6.59
C ALA A 264 0.87 40.53 7.24
N PRO A 265 0.95 41.86 7.04
CA PRO A 265 0.00 42.80 7.60
C PRO A 265 -1.44 42.61 7.14
N LEU A 266 -1.64 42.09 5.91
CA LEU A 266 -2.97 41.87 5.33
C LEU A 266 -3.66 40.65 5.96
N THR A 267 -2.93 39.79 6.65
CA THR A 267 -3.52 38.63 7.33
C THR A 267 -4.47 38.99 8.46
N ALA A 268 -4.33 40.21 9.01
CA ALA A 268 -5.23 40.73 10.02
C ALA A 268 -6.71 40.77 9.59
N TYR A 269 -6.95 40.93 8.29
CA TYR A 269 -8.30 41.01 7.71
C TYR A 269 -8.85 39.64 7.24
N LEU A 270 -8.14 38.52 7.49
CA LEU A 270 -8.57 37.20 7.06
C LEU A 270 -9.54 36.59 8.08
N PRO A 271 -10.82 36.32 7.72
CA PRO A 271 -11.74 35.65 8.62
C PRO A 271 -11.44 34.15 8.71
N ILE A 272 -11.44 33.61 9.93
CA ILE A 272 -11.23 32.18 10.20
C ILE A 272 -12.30 31.33 9.49
N ALA A 273 -13.52 31.85 9.40
CA ALA A 273 -14.61 31.22 8.64
C ALA A 273 -14.28 30.99 7.16
N ALA A 274 -13.64 31.98 6.49
CA ALA A 274 -13.22 31.83 5.09
C ALA A 274 -12.12 30.76 4.95
N MET A 275 -11.18 30.71 5.89
CA MET A 275 -10.18 29.65 5.94
C MET A 275 -10.82 28.28 6.11
N GLY A 276 -11.82 28.15 6.99
CA GLY A 276 -12.62 26.93 7.16
C GLY A 276 -13.26 26.47 5.85
N GLY A 277 -13.90 27.40 5.10
CA GLY A 277 -14.49 27.13 3.81
C GLY A 277 -13.49 26.63 2.75
N ILE A 278 -12.29 27.23 2.69
CA ILE A 278 -11.22 26.77 1.81
C ILE A 278 -10.69 25.40 2.22
N ILE A 279 -10.50 25.14 3.52
CA ILE A 279 -10.02 23.87 4.01
C ILE A 279 -11.03 22.75 3.71
N LEU A 280 -12.34 23.01 3.79
CA LEU A 280 -13.37 22.07 3.33
C LEU A 280 -13.22 21.72 1.86
N PHE A 281 -12.97 22.72 1.00
CA PHE A 281 -12.70 22.46 -0.41
C PHE A 281 -11.45 21.61 -0.63
N VAL A 282 -10.38 21.87 0.12
CA VAL A 282 -9.14 21.06 0.08
C VAL A 282 -9.40 19.63 0.57
N ALA A 283 -10.14 19.45 1.67
CA ALA A 283 -10.50 18.14 2.21
C ALA A 283 -11.28 17.31 1.18
N TYR A 284 -12.28 17.90 0.53
CA TYR A 284 -13.00 17.22 -0.55
C TYR A 284 -12.06 16.75 -1.68
N ARG A 285 -11.06 17.54 -2.05
CA ARG A 285 -10.08 17.20 -3.09
C ARG A 285 -9.06 16.14 -2.70
N LEU A 286 -8.86 15.89 -1.42
CA LEU A 286 -7.98 14.82 -0.92
C LEU A 286 -8.61 13.44 -1.11
N ILE A 287 -9.94 13.35 -1.22
CA ILE A 287 -10.64 12.08 -1.43
C ILE A 287 -10.57 11.70 -2.90
N ASP A 288 -9.80 10.66 -3.19
CA ASP A 288 -9.67 10.11 -4.54
C ASP A 288 -10.77 9.06 -4.83
N ILE A 289 -11.95 9.55 -5.18
CA ILE A 289 -13.13 8.71 -5.45
C ILE A 289 -12.86 7.72 -6.59
N GLN A 290 -12.04 8.09 -7.58
CA GLN A 290 -11.75 7.25 -8.73
C GLN A 290 -10.92 6.03 -8.30
N HIS A 291 -9.85 6.24 -7.53
CA HIS A 291 -9.02 5.15 -6.99
C HIS A 291 -9.80 4.29 -6.01
N ILE A 292 -10.60 4.88 -5.11
CA ILE A 292 -11.47 4.13 -4.20
C ILE A 292 -12.40 3.19 -4.98
N ARG A 293 -13.10 3.71 -6.01
CA ARG A 293 -14.00 2.89 -6.85
C ARG A 293 -13.25 1.77 -7.57
N THR A 294 -12.04 2.05 -8.06
CA THR A 294 -11.20 1.04 -8.72
C THR A 294 -10.81 -0.06 -7.76
N ILE A 295 -10.31 0.28 -6.56
CA ILE A 295 -9.91 -0.69 -5.53
C ILE A 295 -11.09 -1.60 -5.17
N ILE A 296 -12.26 -1.02 -4.86
CA ILE A 296 -13.46 -1.77 -4.45
C ILE A 296 -13.92 -2.75 -5.54
N ARG A 297 -13.78 -2.38 -6.81
CA ARG A 297 -14.19 -3.25 -7.93
C ARG A 297 -13.17 -4.33 -8.28
N THR A 298 -11.90 -4.10 -7.98
CA THR A 298 -10.81 -4.95 -8.47
C THR A 298 -10.39 -6.02 -7.48
N SER A 299 -10.31 -5.71 -6.17
CA SER A 299 -9.76 -6.62 -5.17
C SER A 299 -10.46 -6.50 -3.83
N ARG A 300 -10.96 -7.62 -3.31
CA ARG A 300 -11.56 -7.68 -1.98
C ARG A 300 -10.52 -7.48 -0.87
N GLU A 301 -9.31 -7.97 -1.07
CA GLU A 301 -8.21 -7.84 -0.11
C GLU A 301 -7.78 -6.37 0.02
N GLU A 302 -7.55 -5.70 -1.11
CA GLU A 302 -7.23 -4.28 -1.15
C GLU A 302 -8.35 -3.41 -0.57
N THR A 303 -9.61 -3.81 -0.80
CA THR A 303 -10.80 -3.15 -0.21
C THR A 303 -10.79 -3.29 1.31
N ALA A 304 -10.45 -4.48 1.84
CA ALA A 304 -10.34 -4.68 3.29
C ALA A 304 -9.25 -3.79 3.89
N VAL A 305 -8.08 -3.69 3.25
CA VAL A 305 -7.00 -2.79 3.68
C VAL A 305 -7.46 -1.33 3.69
N LEU A 306 -8.09 -0.88 2.59
CA LEU A 306 -8.62 0.48 2.46
C LEU A 306 -9.62 0.79 3.58
N LEU A 307 -10.62 -0.06 3.78
CA LEU A 307 -11.68 0.14 4.78
C LEU A 307 -11.12 0.11 6.21
N THR A 308 -10.21 -0.82 6.50
CA THR A 308 -9.57 -0.91 7.82
C THR A 308 -8.76 0.34 8.10
N THR A 309 -7.93 0.79 7.15
CA THR A 309 -7.12 2.01 7.33
C THR A 309 -8.01 3.24 7.45
N PHE A 310 -9.04 3.35 6.61
CA PHE A 310 -10.01 4.45 6.66
C PHE A 310 -10.73 4.52 8.01
N SER A 311 -11.29 3.40 8.47
CA SER A 311 -12.00 3.33 9.75
C SER A 311 -11.07 3.59 10.93
N ALA A 312 -9.87 3.00 10.92
CA ALA A 312 -8.87 3.26 11.93
C ALA A 312 -8.48 4.75 11.98
N THR A 313 -8.38 5.42 10.82
CA THR A 313 -8.08 6.86 10.76
C THR A 313 -9.17 7.71 11.42
N LEU A 314 -10.44 7.30 11.35
CA LEU A 314 -11.55 8.06 11.96
C LEU A 314 -11.71 7.84 13.47
N PHE A 315 -11.41 6.61 13.95
CA PHE A 315 -11.75 6.19 15.31
C PHE A 315 -10.56 5.91 16.22
N LEU A 316 -9.34 5.80 15.66
CA LEU A 316 -8.11 5.60 16.41
C LEU A 316 -7.18 6.80 16.22
N GLU A 317 -6.07 6.80 16.95
CA GLU A 317 -4.99 7.76 16.69
C GLU A 317 -4.37 7.51 15.29
N LEU A 318 -4.02 8.58 14.59
CA LEU A 318 -3.59 8.54 13.18
C LEU A 318 -2.36 7.67 12.94
N GLU A 319 -1.44 7.60 13.91
CA GLU A 319 -0.29 6.70 13.82
C GLU A 319 -0.68 5.22 13.83
N PHE A 320 -1.62 4.81 14.69
CA PHE A 320 -2.11 3.44 14.73
C PHE A 320 -2.87 3.05 13.47
N ALA A 321 -3.56 3.99 12.83
CA ALA A 321 -4.25 3.75 11.57
C ALA A 321 -3.28 3.35 10.45
N ILE A 322 -2.13 4.02 10.37
CA ILE A 322 -1.09 3.69 9.39
C ILE A 322 -0.51 2.31 9.69
N TYR A 323 -0.17 2.03 10.94
CA TYR A 323 0.39 0.74 11.34
C TYR A 323 -0.59 -0.40 11.08
N ALA A 324 -1.85 -0.23 11.40
CA ALA A 324 -2.89 -1.24 11.15
C ALA A 324 -3.05 -1.52 9.65
N GLY A 325 -3.07 -0.49 8.82
CA GLY A 325 -3.17 -0.62 7.37
C GLY A 325 -1.96 -1.34 6.76
N VAL A 326 -0.75 -0.94 7.15
CA VAL A 326 0.49 -1.55 6.67
C VAL A 326 0.60 -3.00 7.13
N LEU A 327 0.31 -3.28 8.40
CA LEU A 327 0.36 -4.64 8.95
C LEU A 327 -0.65 -5.54 8.25
N LEU A 328 -1.90 -5.10 8.08
CA LEU A 328 -2.93 -5.87 7.39
C LEU A 328 -2.52 -6.15 5.93
N SER A 329 -2.01 -5.13 5.22
CA SER A 329 -1.52 -5.28 3.85
C SER A 329 -0.41 -6.33 3.76
N LEU A 330 0.55 -6.29 4.69
CA LEU A 330 1.64 -7.26 4.75
C LEU A 330 1.15 -8.68 5.06
N VAL A 331 0.23 -8.83 6.02
CA VAL A 331 -0.36 -10.13 6.37
C VAL A 331 -1.09 -10.74 5.17
N LEU A 332 -1.92 -9.95 4.47
CA LEU A 332 -2.64 -10.42 3.28
C LEU A 332 -1.69 -10.80 2.14
N TYR A 333 -0.64 -9.99 1.93
CA TYR A 333 0.40 -10.31 0.95
C TYR A 333 1.13 -11.61 1.28
N LEU A 334 1.54 -11.80 2.54
CA LEU A 334 2.20 -13.04 2.99
C LEU A 334 1.27 -14.24 2.87
N ASN A 335 0.01 -14.10 3.27
CA ASN A 335 -0.99 -15.15 3.14
C ASN A 335 -1.19 -15.57 1.67
N ARG A 336 -1.31 -14.62 0.76
CA ARG A 336 -1.43 -14.89 -0.68
C ARG A 336 -0.20 -15.60 -1.22
N THR A 337 0.99 -15.19 -0.81
CA THR A 337 2.26 -15.77 -1.26
C THR A 337 2.48 -17.17 -0.68
N ALA A 338 1.97 -17.43 0.54
CA ALA A 338 2.03 -18.72 1.20
C ALA A 338 1.10 -19.80 0.58
N HIS A 339 0.18 -19.40 -0.31
CA HIS A 339 -0.74 -20.31 -1.00
C HIS A 339 -0.47 -20.31 -2.51
N PRO A 340 0.65 -20.91 -2.97
CA PRO A 340 0.93 -21.03 -4.40
C PRO A 340 -0.18 -21.83 -5.08
N ARG A 341 -0.51 -21.43 -6.30
CA ARG A 341 -1.53 -22.13 -7.09
C ARG A 341 -0.97 -23.48 -7.56
N ILE A 342 -1.67 -24.56 -7.23
CA ILE A 342 -1.31 -25.90 -7.66
C ILE A 342 -2.36 -26.38 -8.68
N VAL A 343 -1.91 -26.72 -9.87
CA VAL A 343 -2.76 -27.11 -10.99
C VAL A 343 -2.44 -28.54 -11.42
N ASN A 344 -3.47 -29.36 -11.56
CA ASN A 344 -3.34 -30.67 -12.20
C ASN A 344 -3.19 -30.51 -13.70
N LEU A 345 -2.16 -31.10 -14.29
CA LEU A 345 -1.99 -31.13 -15.73
C LEU A 345 -2.48 -32.48 -16.26
N ALA A 346 -3.54 -32.47 -17.04
CA ALA A 346 -3.99 -33.65 -17.79
C ALA A 346 -3.22 -33.75 -19.11
N ALA A 347 -2.86 -34.94 -19.50
CA ALA A 347 -1.90 -35.20 -20.60
C ALA A 347 -2.37 -34.83 -22.01
N ASN A 348 -3.58 -34.37 -22.21
CA ASN A 348 -4.15 -34.17 -23.54
C ASN A 348 -4.73 -32.77 -23.75
N ASN A 349 -4.02 -31.75 -23.36
CA ASN A 349 -4.51 -30.38 -23.56
C ASN A 349 -3.83 -29.71 -24.75
N LYS A 350 -4.45 -29.81 -25.94
CA LYS A 350 -4.09 -29.00 -27.12
C LYS A 350 -4.54 -27.52 -26.98
N SER A 351 -5.33 -27.21 -25.99
CA SER A 351 -5.80 -25.83 -25.72
C SER A 351 -5.10 -25.23 -24.49
N ARG A 352 -4.45 -24.10 -24.68
CA ARG A 352 -3.75 -23.32 -23.66
C ARG A 352 -4.68 -22.57 -22.69
N ASP A 353 -5.97 -22.91 -22.63
CA ASP A 353 -6.95 -22.17 -21.82
C ASP A 353 -7.11 -22.82 -20.43
N PRO A 354 -6.66 -22.16 -19.35
CA PRO A 354 -6.73 -22.71 -17.98
C PRO A 354 -8.15 -22.91 -17.46
N ALA A 355 -9.16 -22.32 -18.10
CA ALA A 355 -10.56 -22.39 -17.68
C ALA A 355 -11.30 -23.67 -18.15
N LEU A 356 -10.68 -24.49 -19.01
CA LEU A 356 -11.32 -25.66 -19.64
C LEU A 356 -10.72 -27.00 -19.19
N ILE A 357 -10.00 -27.07 -18.06
CA ILE A 357 -9.26 -28.26 -17.60
C ILE A 357 -10.11 -29.11 -16.62
N GLU A 358 -11.38 -29.33 -16.88
CA GLU A 358 -12.23 -30.18 -16.03
C GLU A 358 -12.58 -31.56 -16.58
N THR A 359 -11.95 -32.08 -17.61
CA THR A 359 -12.17 -33.44 -18.11
C THR A 359 -10.85 -34.13 -18.37
N GLU A 360 -10.15 -34.87 -17.42
CA GLU A 360 -10.55 -36.14 -16.86
C GLU A 360 -10.02 -37.36 -17.59
N ILE A 361 -8.86 -37.32 -18.20
CA ILE A 361 -8.16 -38.57 -18.45
C ILE A 361 -6.82 -38.51 -17.76
N GLU A 362 -6.78 -38.93 -16.52
CA GLU A 362 -5.56 -38.98 -15.75
C GLU A 362 -4.86 -40.33 -15.94
N CYS A 363 -3.54 -40.32 -16.11
CA CYS A 363 -2.74 -41.53 -16.13
C CYS A 363 -2.77 -42.20 -14.74
N PRO A 364 -3.07 -43.49 -14.61
CA PRO A 364 -3.08 -44.16 -13.31
C PRO A 364 -1.67 -44.35 -12.71
N TYR A 365 -0.60 -44.22 -13.51
CA TYR A 365 0.78 -44.41 -13.09
C TYR A 365 1.49 -43.14 -12.72
N LEU A 366 1.23 -42.00 -13.41
CA LEU A 366 1.91 -40.74 -13.26
C LEU A 366 0.92 -39.60 -13.05
N LYS A 367 1.09 -38.83 -11.98
CA LYS A 367 0.41 -37.57 -11.75
C LYS A 367 1.34 -36.42 -12.11
N ILE A 368 0.86 -35.50 -12.93
CA ILE A 368 1.59 -34.27 -13.26
C ILE A 368 0.89 -33.10 -12.56
N ILE A 369 1.65 -32.35 -11.79
CA ILE A 369 1.18 -31.12 -11.12
C ILE A 369 2.10 -29.97 -11.47
N ARG A 370 1.54 -28.79 -11.67
CA ARG A 370 2.29 -27.54 -11.81
C ARG A 370 2.09 -26.70 -10.59
N ILE A 371 3.18 -26.14 -10.08
CA ILE A 371 3.18 -25.22 -8.95
C ILE A 371 3.53 -23.84 -9.47
N ASP A 372 2.61 -22.88 -9.30
CA ASP A 372 2.76 -21.48 -9.70
C ASP A 372 2.91 -20.61 -8.44
N GLY A 373 4.12 -20.27 -8.09
CA GLY A 373 4.48 -19.45 -6.94
C GLY A 373 5.74 -19.93 -6.21
N PRO A 374 6.24 -19.16 -5.25
CA PRO A 374 7.45 -19.52 -4.51
C PRO A 374 7.21 -20.71 -3.58
N LEU A 375 8.24 -21.57 -3.44
CA LEU A 375 8.29 -22.63 -2.46
C LEU A 375 9.20 -22.23 -1.29
N PHE A 376 8.61 -21.69 -0.24
CA PHE A 376 9.33 -21.22 0.95
C PHE A 376 8.63 -21.71 2.23
N PHE A 377 9.21 -21.45 3.38
CA PHE A 377 8.70 -21.95 4.66
C PHE A 377 7.20 -21.71 4.88
N GLY A 378 6.67 -20.55 4.40
CA GLY A 378 5.24 -20.23 4.49
C GLY A 378 4.35 -21.07 3.59
N ALA A 379 4.86 -21.56 2.44
CA ALA A 379 4.10 -22.35 1.47
C ALA A 379 4.16 -23.88 1.74
N VAL A 380 5.11 -24.33 2.55
CA VAL A 380 5.36 -25.76 2.80
C VAL A 380 4.11 -26.51 3.24
N ASN A 381 3.39 -25.97 4.22
CA ASN A 381 2.21 -26.64 4.76
C ASN A 381 1.09 -26.78 3.72
N HIS A 382 0.84 -25.73 2.93
CA HIS A 382 -0.16 -25.74 1.87
C HIS A 382 0.15 -26.79 0.81
N VAL A 383 1.41 -26.83 0.32
CA VAL A 383 1.84 -27.81 -0.68
C VAL A 383 1.83 -29.23 -0.11
N LYS A 384 2.28 -29.43 1.13
CA LYS A 384 2.27 -30.73 1.82
C LYS A 384 0.84 -31.25 2.04
N GLU A 385 -0.07 -30.40 2.42
CA GLU A 385 -1.48 -30.74 2.57
C GLU A 385 -2.11 -31.14 1.24
N TYR A 386 -1.84 -30.38 0.19
CA TYR A 386 -2.30 -30.73 -1.17
C TYR A 386 -1.80 -32.12 -1.61
N LEU A 387 -0.51 -32.39 -1.45
CA LEU A 387 0.11 -33.67 -1.79
C LEU A 387 -0.46 -34.84 -0.94
N ASN A 388 -0.76 -34.60 0.32
CA ASN A 388 -1.36 -35.59 1.22
C ASN A 388 -2.83 -35.87 0.91
N ASN A 389 -3.63 -34.83 0.63
CA ASN A 389 -5.05 -34.99 0.30
C ASN A 389 -5.24 -35.66 -1.04
N PHE A 390 -4.35 -35.43 -1.98
CA PHE A 390 -4.30 -36.10 -3.24
C PHE A 390 -4.15 -37.62 -3.09
N ASP A 391 -3.32 -38.10 -2.16
CA ASP A 391 -3.09 -39.53 -1.92
C ASP A 391 -4.31 -40.25 -1.34
N LYS A 392 -5.12 -39.56 -0.55
CA LYS A 392 -6.35 -40.14 0.05
C LYS A 392 -7.39 -40.52 -0.98
N ASN A 393 -7.43 -39.80 -2.12
CA ASN A 393 -8.45 -39.98 -3.15
C ASN A 393 -8.06 -40.98 -4.25
N LEU A 394 -6.80 -41.44 -4.33
CA LEU A 394 -6.29 -42.19 -5.48
C LEU A 394 -5.35 -43.31 -5.03
N MET A 395 -5.92 -44.50 -4.80
CA MET A 395 -5.19 -45.71 -4.35
C MET A 395 -4.00 -46.19 -5.20
N ARG A 396 -3.65 -45.56 -6.32
CA ARG A 396 -2.67 -46.14 -7.28
C ARG A 396 -1.63 -45.18 -7.87
N LYS A 397 -1.75 -43.85 -7.69
CA LYS A 397 -0.77 -42.91 -8.30
C LYS A 397 0.42 -42.69 -7.41
N ARG A 398 1.45 -43.47 -7.56
CA ARG A 398 2.64 -43.45 -6.73
C ARG A 398 3.70 -42.46 -7.21
N ASN A 399 3.73 -42.18 -8.53
CA ASN A 399 4.68 -41.31 -9.19
C ASN A 399 4.08 -39.91 -9.37
N VAL A 400 4.87 -38.90 -9.02
CA VAL A 400 4.47 -37.50 -9.17
C VAL A 400 5.56 -36.75 -9.95
N LEU A 401 5.16 -36.03 -10.99
CA LEU A 401 6.01 -35.08 -11.70
C LEU A 401 5.56 -33.66 -11.33
N ILE A 402 6.49 -32.88 -10.75
CA ILE A 402 6.27 -31.48 -10.46
C ILE A 402 6.87 -30.63 -11.58
N VAL A 403 6.02 -29.85 -12.25
CA VAL A 403 6.41 -28.86 -13.22
C VAL A 403 6.65 -27.55 -12.46
N GLY A 404 7.89 -27.11 -12.39
CA GLY A 404 8.35 -25.99 -11.59
C GLY A 404 8.56 -24.69 -12.37
N HIS A 405 8.00 -24.57 -13.59
CA HIS A 405 8.15 -23.34 -14.40
C HIS A 405 7.71 -22.07 -13.66
N GLY A 406 6.64 -22.18 -12.87
CA GLY A 406 6.12 -21.09 -12.03
C GLY A 406 6.85 -20.89 -10.70
N VAL A 407 7.79 -21.78 -10.32
CA VAL A 407 8.56 -21.68 -9.07
C VAL A 407 9.77 -20.77 -9.32
N ASN A 408 9.60 -19.50 -8.99
CA ASN A 408 10.64 -18.49 -9.17
C ASN A 408 11.63 -18.39 -7.99
N PHE A 409 11.27 -18.94 -6.84
CA PHE A 409 12.08 -18.92 -5.62
C PHE A 409 11.83 -20.18 -4.78
N ILE A 410 12.88 -20.69 -4.18
CA ILE A 410 12.83 -21.77 -3.18
C ILE A 410 13.79 -21.42 -2.03
N ASP A 411 13.41 -21.75 -0.81
CA ASP A 411 14.30 -21.70 0.35
C ASP A 411 14.65 -23.12 0.86
N VAL A 412 15.35 -23.18 1.96
CA VAL A 412 15.76 -24.45 2.58
C VAL A 412 14.54 -25.31 2.92
N ALA A 413 13.50 -24.73 3.51
CA ALA A 413 12.29 -25.46 3.90
C ALA A 413 11.51 -25.99 2.69
N GLY A 414 11.44 -25.21 1.60
CA GLY A 414 10.86 -25.67 0.32
C GLY A 414 11.66 -26.81 -0.32
N ALA A 415 13.00 -26.76 -0.24
CA ALA A 415 13.86 -27.83 -0.74
C ALA A 415 13.70 -29.11 0.10
N GLU A 416 13.63 -29.00 1.41
CA GLU A 416 13.40 -30.12 2.32
C GLU A 416 12.04 -30.77 2.09
N LEU A 417 10.99 -29.97 1.80
CA LEU A 417 9.68 -30.50 1.40
C LEU A 417 9.78 -31.43 0.18
N LEU A 418 10.53 -31.02 -0.87
CA LEU A 418 10.72 -31.85 -2.06
C LEU A 418 11.44 -33.17 -1.74
N VAL A 419 12.46 -33.09 -0.88
CA VAL A 419 13.21 -34.29 -0.42
C VAL A 419 12.32 -35.22 0.42
N GLU A 420 11.55 -34.67 1.37
CA GLU A 420 10.60 -35.44 2.17
C GLU A 420 9.58 -36.16 1.29
N GLU A 421 9.04 -35.45 0.27
CA GLU A 421 8.10 -36.02 -0.66
C GLU A 421 8.74 -37.14 -1.51
N ALA A 422 9.96 -36.95 -2.01
CA ALA A 422 10.68 -38.00 -2.73
C ALA A 422 10.86 -39.26 -1.86
N LYS A 423 11.32 -39.09 -0.60
CA LYS A 423 11.43 -40.17 0.36
C LYS A 423 10.09 -40.86 0.65
N ARG A 424 9.02 -40.08 0.79
CA ARG A 424 7.65 -40.59 1.03
C ARG A 424 7.17 -41.43 -0.14
N ARG A 425 7.35 -40.96 -1.38
CA ARG A 425 6.96 -41.68 -2.60
C ARG A 425 7.71 -42.99 -2.74
N ARG A 426 9.02 -43.02 -2.48
CA ARG A 426 9.83 -44.24 -2.53
C ARG A 426 9.36 -45.30 -1.53
N LYS A 427 8.97 -44.90 -0.31
CA LYS A 427 8.35 -45.83 0.66
C LYS A 427 7.05 -46.43 0.14
N GLN A 428 6.34 -45.75 -0.74
CA GLN A 428 5.10 -46.21 -1.39
C GLN A 428 5.35 -46.93 -2.71
N ARG A 429 6.59 -47.28 -3.06
CA ARG A 429 7.03 -47.88 -4.34
C ARG A 429 6.70 -46.97 -5.54
N GLY A 430 6.78 -45.69 -5.40
CA GLY A 430 6.73 -44.63 -6.41
C GLY A 430 7.95 -43.76 -6.36
N ASP A 431 7.91 -42.63 -7.06
CA ASP A 431 8.98 -41.64 -6.98
C ASP A 431 8.50 -40.22 -7.27
N LEU A 432 9.35 -39.23 -6.96
CA LEU A 432 9.17 -37.82 -7.29
C LEU A 432 10.10 -37.44 -8.44
N TYR A 433 9.54 -36.78 -9.44
CA TYR A 433 10.24 -36.24 -10.59
C TYR A 433 10.03 -34.73 -10.66
N LEU A 434 11.05 -34.01 -11.12
CA LEU A 434 11.04 -32.55 -11.24
C LEU A 434 11.35 -32.16 -12.68
N CYS A 435 10.66 -31.15 -13.23
CA CYS A 435 11.02 -30.57 -14.51
C CYS A 435 10.76 -29.06 -14.58
N GLU A 436 11.45 -28.42 -15.50
CA GLU A 436 11.27 -26.98 -15.83
C GLU A 436 11.51 -26.02 -14.65
N PHE A 437 12.33 -26.39 -13.68
CA PHE A 437 12.67 -25.48 -12.58
C PHE A 437 13.64 -24.40 -13.07
N GLN A 438 13.45 -23.18 -12.55
CA GLN A 438 14.31 -22.03 -12.84
C GLN A 438 15.77 -22.30 -12.47
N PRO A 439 16.77 -21.77 -13.22
CA PRO A 439 18.19 -22.02 -12.95
C PRO A 439 18.63 -21.69 -11.52
N GLN A 440 18.08 -20.60 -10.95
CA GLN A 440 18.38 -20.20 -9.56
C GLN A 440 17.85 -21.20 -8.53
N VAL A 441 16.70 -21.82 -8.78
CA VAL A 441 16.13 -22.87 -7.93
C VAL A 441 16.99 -24.14 -8.00
N ASN A 442 17.34 -24.56 -9.21
CA ASN A 442 18.24 -25.70 -9.43
C ASN A 442 19.61 -25.49 -8.77
N LEU A 443 20.13 -24.26 -8.81
CA LEU A 443 21.40 -23.94 -8.15
C LEU A 443 21.34 -24.12 -6.62
N LEU A 444 20.25 -23.69 -5.97
CA LEU A 444 20.04 -23.90 -4.54
C LEU A 444 19.91 -25.38 -4.22
N LEU A 445 19.07 -26.11 -4.96
CA LEU A 445 18.90 -27.55 -4.78
C LEU A 445 20.24 -28.31 -4.92
N LYS A 446 21.09 -27.92 -5.87
CA LYS A 446 22.41 -28.50 -6.08
C LYS A 446 23.36 -28.16 -4.94
N ARG A 447 23.45 -26.89 -4.55
CA ARG A 447 24.35 -26.44 -3.46
C ARG A 447 24.02 -27.08 -2.12
N GLY A 448 22.74 -27.32 -1.84
CA GLY A 448 22.28 -27.98 -0.62
C GLY A 448 22.36 -29.50 -0.65
N GLY A 449 22.87 -30.14 -1.73
CA GLY A 449 22.90 -31.60 -1.87
C GLY A 449 21.52 -32.26 -2.01
N TYR A 450 20.48 -31.50 -2.20
CA TYR A 450 19.10 -32.01 -2.28
C TYR A 450 18.86 -32.82 -3.57
N LEU A 451 19.56 -32.46 -4.67
CA LEU A 451 19.48 -33.19 -5.93
C LEU A 451 20.02 -34.61 -5.84
N ASP A 452 21.03 -34.84 -5.01
CA ASP A 452 21.60 -36.17 -4.81
C ASP A 452 20.63 -37.10 -4.06
N ILE A 453 19.81 -36.53 -3.18
CA ILE A 453 18.77 -37.27 -2.45
C ILE A 453 17.53 -37.52 -3.33
N ILE A 454 17.12 -36.53 -4.12
CA ILE A 454 16.00 -36.68 -5.07
C ILE A 454 16.37 -37.65 -6.18
N GLY A 455 17.62 -37.61 -6.65
CA GLY A 455 18.17 -38.38 -7.76
C GLY A 455 18.39 -37.49 -8.99
N GLY A 456 19.62 -37.47 -9.49
CA GLY A 456 19.98 -36.64 -10.65
C GLY A 456 19.25 -37.06 -11.95
N ASP A 457 18.85 -38.34 -12.07
CA ASP A 457 18.08 -38.91 -13.15
C ASP A 457 16.57 -38.64 -13.06
N HIS A 458 16.11 -38.00 -11.98
CA HIS A 458 14.73 -37.57 -11.76
C HIS A 458 14.47 -36.11 -12.12
N ILE A 459 15.49 -35.42 -12.65
CA ILE A 459 15.40 -34.00 -12.99
C ILE A 459 15.50 -33.84 -14.49
N PHE A 460 14.52 -33.20 -15.10
CA PHE A 460 14.38 -33.06 -16.53
C PHE A 460 14.30 -31.60 -16.98
N ALA A 461 14.78 -31.32 -18.17
CA ALA A 461 14.69 -29.99 -18.75
C ALA A 461 13.27 -29.63 -19.15
N THR A 462 12.47 -30.60 -19.61
CA THR A 462 11.10 -30.37 -20.07
C THR A 462 10.15 -31.46 -19.59
N GLU A 463 8.86 -31.13 -19.49
CA GLU A 463 7.79 -32.08 -19.21
C GLU A 463 7.79 -33.26 -20.22
N LYS A 464 7.98 -32.95 -21.49
CA LYS A 464 8.01 -33.95 -22.57
C LYS A 464 9.14 -34.98 -22.37
N GLU A 465 10.32 -34.53 -22.00
CA GLU A 465 11.46 -35.42 -21.71
C GLU A 465 11.17 -36.27 -20.47
N ALA A 466 10.62 -35.68 -19.42
CA ALA A 466 10.25 -36.38 -18.19
C ALA A 466 9.26 -37.53 -18.52
N VAL A 467 8.17 -37.23 -19.20
CA VAL A 467 7.15 -38.19 -19.57
C VAL A 467 7.74 -39.32 -20.44
N ALA A 468 8.57 -39.00 -21.43
CA ALA A 468 9.22 -39.98 -22.29
C ALA A 468 10.13 -40.97 -21.54
N LYS A 469 10.74 -40.56 -20.43
CA LYS A 469 11.61 -41.40 -19.59
C LYS A 469 10.85 -42.16 -18.49
N ILE A 470 9.74 -41.59 -17.98
CA ILE A 470 8.97 -42.18 -16.87
C ILE A 470 7.98 -43.24 -17.37
N ILE A 471 7.24 -42.97 -18.44
CA ILE A 471 6.16 -43.85 -18.94
C ILE A 471 6.65 -45.23 -19.38
N PRO A 472 7.81 -45.41 -20.04
CA PRO A 472 8.31 -46.73 -20.37
C PRO A 472 8.60 -47.64 -19.17
N LYS A 473 8.83 -47.06 -17.97
CA LYS A 473 9.04 -47.76 -16.69
C LYS A 473 7.71 -48.22 -16.05
N ALA A 474 6.57 -47.85 -16.62
CA ALA A 474 5.25 -48.20 -16.08
C ALA A 474 5.01 -49.71 -16.16
N ASP A 475 4.52 -50.26 -15.03
CA ASP A 475 4.13 -51.66 -14.95
C ASP A 475 2.97 -51.94 -15.92
N SER A 476 3.13 -53.01 -16.68
CA SER A 476 2.13 -53.48 -17.67
C SER A 476 0.77 -53.74 -17.00
N MET A 477 0.76 -54.19 -15.74
CA MET A 477 -0.48 -54.42 -15.00
C MET A 477 -1.24 -53.12 -14.72
N VAL A 478 -0.56 -52.00 -14.42
CA VAL A 478 -1.17 -50.70 -14.19
C VAL A 478 -1.72 -50.11 -15.50
N CYS A 479 -1.00 -50.32 -16.59
CA CYS A 479 -1.41 -49.85 -17.91
C CYS A 479 -2.62 -50.60 -18.48
N ARG A 480 -2.88 -51.86 -18.11
CA ARG A 480 -4.09 -52.64 -18.51
C ARG A 480 -5.40 -52.00 -18.06
N TYR A 481 -5.40 -51.21 -16.99
CA TYR A 481 -6.61 -50.52 -16.53
C TYR A 481 -6.77 -49.13 -17.16
N CYS A 482 -5.82 -48.72 -18.03
CA CYS A 482 -5.89 -47.43 -18.70
C CYS A 482 -6.81 -47.53 -19.92
N LYS A 483 -7.98 -46.93 -19.88
CA LYS A 483 -8.98 -46.99 -20.96
C LYS A 483 -8.58 -46.21 -22.21
N LYS A 484 -7.59 -45.30 -22.14
CA LYS A 484 -7.10 -44.49 -23.27
C LYS A 484 -5.62 -44.14 -23.08
N PRO A 485 -4.80 -44.19 -24.15
CA PRO A 485 -3.41 -43.75 -24.10
C PRO A 485 -3.36 -42.23 -23.86
N VAL A 486 -2.79 -41.86 -22.74
CA VAL A 486 -2.74 -40.45 -22.28
C VAL A 486 -1.47 -39.79 -22.81
N PHE A 487 -0.38 -40.57 -22.98
CA PHE A 487 0.91 -40.07 -23.44
C PHE A 487 1.40 -40.81 -24.69
N THR A 488 2.19 -40.15 -25.52
CA THR A 488 2.98 -40.80 -26.57
C THR A 488 3.95 -41.79 -25.93
N GLY A 489 3.81 -43.09 -26.22
CA GLY A 489 4.62 -44.16 -25.60
C GLY A 489 3.87 -45.03 -24.61
N CYS A 490 2.60 -44.78 -24.35
CA CYS A 490 1.77 -45.71 -23.59
C CYS A 490 1.67 -47.06 -24.33
N LYS A 491 2.06 -48.14 -23.62
CA LYS A 491 1.85 -49.52 -24.09
C LYS A 491 0.37 -49.87 -23.89
N VAL A 492 -0.47 -49.60 -24.86
CA VAL A 492 -1.86 -50.07 -24.86
C VAL A 492 -1.86 -51.39 -25.62
N ASP A 493 -2.06 -52.52 -24.91
CA ASP A 493 -2.41 -53.80 -25.57
C ASP A 493 -3.82 -53.64 -26.16
N THR A 494 -3.88 -53.41 -27.46
CA THR A 494 -5.11 -53.45 -28.24
C THR A 494 -5.46 -54.90 -28.54
N GLN A 495 -5.61 -55.75 -27.53
CA GLN A 495 -6.35 -57.02 -27.77
C GLN A 495 -7.83 -56.71 -27.50
N PRO A 496 -8.70 -56.87 -28.53
CA PRO A 496 -10.14 -56.84 -28.32
C PRO A 496 -10.49 -58.02 -27.40
N LEU A 497 -11.26 -57.73 -26.35
CA LEU A 497 -11.96 -58.75 -25.57
C LEU A 497 -12.75 -59.61 -26.54
N GLN A 498 -12.28 -60.85 -26.81
CA GLN A 498 -13.09 -61.88 -27.45
C GLN A 498 -14.28 -62.11 -26.51
N THR A 499 -15.42 -61.61 -26.94
CA THR A 499 -16.72 -62.06 -26.43
C THR A 499 -16.79 -63.58 -26.72
N GLN A 500 -16.67 -64.39 -25.68
CA GLN A 500 -17.13 -65.77 -25.69
C GLN A 500 -18.64 -65.71 -25.79
N ASP A 501 -19.15 -65.73 -27.03
CA ASP A 501 -20.50 -66.17 -27.27
C ASP A 501 -20.54 -67.71 -27.01
N SER A 502 -21.06 -68.00 -25.80
CA SER A 502 -21.48 -69.35 -25.50
C SER A 502 -22.74 -69.67 -26.32
N GLN A 503 -22.57 -70.37 -27.40
CA GLN A 503 -23.60 -71.23 -27.96
C GLN A 503 -24.04 -72.17 -26.84
N LYS A 504 -25.31 -72.17 -26.54
CA LYS A 504 -26.06 -73.35 -26.12
C LYS A 504 -27.48 -73.23 -26.65
N GLU A 505 -27.80 -74.27 -27.35
CA GLU A 505 -29.05 -74.85 -27.81
C GLU A 505 -30.27 -74.49 -26.93
#